data_1c42f17d72b869d37ceb57bdabac79b2
#
_entry.id   1c42f17d72b869d37ceb57bdabac79b2
#
_cell.length_a   1.000
_cell.length_b   1.000
_cell.length_c   1.000
_cell.angle_alpha   90.00
_cell.angle_beta   90.00
_cell.angle_gamma   90.00
#
_symmetry.space_group_name_H-M   'P 1'
#
loop_
_entity.id
_entity.type
_entity.pdbx_description
1 polymer ?
#
loop_
_entity_poly.entity_id
_entity_poly.type
_entity_poly.pdbx_seq_one_letter_code
_entity_poly.pdbx_strand_id
1 'polypeptide(L)'
;GICAYDKEQHLTDIVEHLNIAKEADGKVYGDNSVSGQTHVELVADNLCSMNMWGFTPDYFERSEKIFTEFLQKYSQELKKEFYIPFAVDTMIKSGEAKCDVLSTPSHWFGVTYKEDRPGVVAKFKELADKGVYPSPLYNK
;
A
#
# COMPACT_ATOMS: atom_id res chain seq x y z
N GLY A 1 -2.69 0.30 -2.56
CA GLY A 1 -3.60 -0.80 -2.89
C GLY A 1 -4.78 -0.88 -1.94
N ILE A 2 -5.95 -1.28 -2.44
CA ILE A 2 -7.13 -1.53 -1.60
C ILE A 2 -7.06 -2.97 -1.11
N CYS A 3 -7.27 -3.15 0.20
CA CYS A 3 -7.15 -4.44 0.87
C CYS A 3 -8.53 -5.13 0.96
N ALA A 4 -8.58 -6.42 0.62
CA ALA A 4 -9.63 -7.33 1.05
C ALA A 4 -9.09 -8.22 2.18
N TYR A 5 -9.91 -8.51 3.17
CA TYR A 5 -9.52 -9.31 4.34
C TYR A 5 -10.70 -10.10 4.89
N ASP A 6 -10.40 -11.18 5.57
CA ASP A 6 -11.39 -12.05 6.19
C ASP A 6 -11.86 -11.55 7.57
N LYS A 7 -12.73 -12.31 8.23
CA LYS A 7 -13.28 -11.98 9.55
C LYS A 7 -12.22 -11.98 10.67
N GLU A 8 -11.10 -12.64 10.45
CA GLU A 8 -9.96 -12.74 11.35
C GLU A 8 -8.91 -11.66 11.07
N GLN A 9 -9.20 -10.75 10.11
CA GLN A 9 -8.32 -9.68 9.64
C GLN A 9 -7.07 -10.18 8.90
N HIS A 10 -7.11 -11.37 8.33
CA HIS A 10 -6.06 -11.80 7.42
C HIS A 10 -6.32 -11.22 6.02
N LEU A 11 -5.27 -10.68 5.41
CA LEU A 11 -5.31 -10.18 4.05
C LEU A 11 -5.60 -11.33 3.08
N THR A 12 -6.63 -11.17 2.26
CA THR A 12 -7.02 -12.14 1.24
C THR A 12 -6.72 -11.67 -0.17
N ASP A 13 -6.65 -10.35 -0.36
CA ASP A 13 -6.31 -9.73 -1.64
C ASP A 13 -5.84 -8.29 -1.41
N ILE A 14 -4.97 -7.80 -2.29
CA ILE A 14 -4.56 -6.41 -2.32
C ILE A 14 -4.41 -5.94 -3.76
N VAL A 15 -5.24 -5.00 -4.16
CA VAL A 15 -5.33 -4.55 -5.54
C VAL A 15 -5.04 -3.07 -5.66
N GLU A 16 -4.11 -2.74 -6.54
CA GLU A 16 -3.83 -1.36 -6.94
C GLU A 16 -4.96 -0.83 -7.82
N HIS A 17 -5.51 0.32 -7.44
CA HIS A 17 -6.49 1.04 -8.24
C HIS A 17 -5.93 2.42 -8.61
N LEU A 18 -6.12 2.80 -9.86
CA LEU A 18 -5.73 4.09 -10.42
C LEU A 18 -6.97 4.97 -10.61
N ASN A 19 -6.75 6.27 -10.82
CA ASN A 19 -7.82 7.22 -11.14
C ASN A 19 -9.00 7.19 -10.14
N ILE A 20 -8.71 6.98 -8.86
CA ILE A 20 -9.74 6.89 -7.83
C ILE A 20 -10.40 8.26 -7.66
N ALA A 21 -11.71 8.32 -7.86
CA ALA A 21 -12.49 9.54 -7.73
C ALA A 21 -13.87 9.26 -7.13
N LYS A 22 -14.38 10.25 -6.39
CA LYS A 22 -15.79 10.27 -5.98
C LYS A 22 -16.59 10.98 -7.05
N GLU A 23 -17.65 10.34 -7.53
CA GLU A 23 -18.51 10.87 -8.58
C GLU A 23 -19.77 11.56 -8.05
N ALA A 24 -20.55 12.13 -8.99
CA ALA A 24 -21.75 12.90 -8.67
C ALA A 24 -22.86 12.07 -8.00
N ASP A 25 -22.87 10.76 -8.20
CA ASP A 25 -23.78 9.81 -7.53
C ASP A 25 -23.40 9.53 -6.07
N GLY A 26 -22.27 10.09 -5.61
CA GLY A 26 -21.77 9.94 -4.25
C GLY A 26 -20.91 8.69 -4.03
N LYS A 27 -20.75 7.84 -5.05
CA LYS A 27 -19.92 6.64 -4.99
C LYS A 27 -18.48 6.91 -5.40
N VAL A 28 -17.60 5.99 -5.06
CA VAL A 28 -16.18 6.03 -5.40
C VAL A 28 -15.90 5.00 -6.48
N TYR A 29 -15.17 5.40 -7.50
CA TYR A 29 -14.75 4.53 -8.60
C TYR A 29 -13.25 4.59 -8.80
N GLY A 30 -12.69 3.54 -9.38
CA GLY A 30 -11.28 3.47 -9.74
C GLY A 30 -11.03 2.40 -10.79
N ASP A 31 -9.86 2.46 -11.41
CA ASP A 31 -9.43 1.50 -12.42
C ASP A 31 -8.57 0.42 -11.78
N ASN A 32 -8.96 -0.84 -11.93
CA ASN A 32 -8.20 -1.97 -11.41
C ASN A 32 -6.96 -2.21 -12.28
N SER A 33 -5.77 -1.97 -11.74
CA SER A 33 -4.50 -2.07 -12.47
C SER A 33 -4.09 -3.51 -12.79
N VAL A 34 -4.65 -4.50 -12.08
CA VAL A 34 -4.32 -5.92 -12.27
C VAL A 34 -5.16 -6.53 -13.38
N SER A 35 -6.50 -6.35 -13.31
CA SER A 35 -7.42 -6.88 -14.31
C SER A 35 -7.53 -6.00 -15.56
N GLY A 36 -7.13 -4.74 -15.48
CA GLY A 36 -7.35 -3.74 -16.52
C GLY A 36 -8.80 -3.25 -16.62
N GLN A 37 -9.67 -3.67 -15.70
CA GLN A 37 -11.06 -3.23 -15.68
C GLN A 37 -11.12 -1.78 -15.19
N THR A 38 -11.76 -0.93 -15.99
CA THR A 38 -11.97 0.49 -15.68
C THR A 38 -13.29 0.72 -14.97
N HIS A 39 -13.39 1.85 -14.26
CA HIS A 39 -14.61 2.32 -13.60
C HIS A 39 -15.25 1.26 -12.67
N VAL A 40 -14.44 0.66 -11.81
CA VAL A 40 -14.90 -0.30 -10.81
C VAL A 40 -15.40 0.46 -9.59
N GLU A 41 -16.62 0.17 -9.12
CA GLU A 41 -17.14 0.75 -7.87
C GLU A 41 -16.32 0.24 -6.68
N LEU A 42 -15.87 1.17 -5.85
CA LEU A 42 -15.07 0.91 -4.66
C LEU A 42 -15.89 1.27 -3.41
N VAL A 43 -15.76 0.46 -2.37
CA VAL A 43 -16.37 0.78 -1.08
C VAL A 43 -15.53 1.86 -0.41
N ALA A 44 -16.15 3.00 -0.08
CA ALA A 44 -15.44 4.18 0.43
C ALA A 44 -14.68 3.92 1.74
N ASP A 45 -15.15 2.98 2.55
CA ASP A 45 -14.57 2.63 3.86
C ASP A 45 -13.57 1.46 3.80
N ASN A 46 -13.23 0.97 2.61
CA ASN A 46 -12.22 -0.08 2.46
C ASN A 46 -10.86 0.39 2.99
N LEU A 47 -10.19 -0.50 3.70
CA LEU A 47 -8.82 -0.26 4.14
C LEU A 47 -7.87 -0.17 2.93
N CYS A 48 -7.04 0.86 2.96
CA CYS A 48 -5.98 1.05 1.97
C CYS A 48 -4.62 0.75 2.60
N SER A 49 -3.78 0.03 1.88
CA SER A 49 -2.40 -0.18 2.30
C SER A 49 -1.66 1.16 2.38
N MET A 50 -1.08 1.43 3.54
CA MET A 50 -0.18 2.57 3.75
C MET A 50 1.25 2.24 3.28
N ASN A 51 1.42 1.11 2.60
CA ASN A 51 2.70 0.56 2.17
C ASN A 51 3.72 0.42 3.32
N MET A 52 3.21 0.11 4.52
CA MET A 52 4.00 -0.14 5.71
C MET A 52 3.86 -1.63 6.07
N TRP A 53 4.97 -2.36 6.00
CA TRP A 53 4.99 -3.81 6.11
C TRP A 53 5.94 -4.26 7.20
N GLY A 54 5.53 -5.27 7.96
CA GLY A 54 6.39 -6.02 8.86
C GLY A 54 6.55 -7.44 8.35
N PHE A 55 7.78 -7.90 8.18
CA PHE A 55 8.09 -9.23 7.65
C PHE A 55 8.93 -10.03 8.63
N THR A 56 8.69 -11.35 8.63
CA THR A 56 9.64 -12.31 9.18
C THR A 56 10.80 -12.53 8.19
N PRO A 57 11.99 -12.96 8.64
CA PRO A 57 13.17 -13.06 7.77
C PRO A 57 13.01 -13.97 6.54
N ASP A 58 12.13 -14.97 6.61
CA ASP A 58 11.83 -15.89 5.51
C ASP A 58 11.17 -15.21 4.30
N TYR A 59 10.65 -14.00 4.47
CA TYR A 59 10.15 -13.17 3.38
C TYR A 59 11.19 -13.00 2.26
N PHE A 60 12.45 -12.79 2.62
CA PHE A 60 13.50 -12.52 1.63
C PHE A 60 13.76 -13.73 0.73
N GLU A 61 13.81 -14.93 1.30
CA GLU A 61 13.99 -16.16 0.52
C GLU A 61 12.81 -16.41 -0.42
N ARG A 62 11.59 -16.19 0.08
CA ARG A 62 10.36 -16.37 -0.72
C ARG A 62 10.24 -15.33 -1.82
N SER A 63 10.48 -14.06 -1.49
CA SER A 63 10.40 -12.96 -2.46
C SER A 63 11.47 -13.06 -3.55
N GLU A 64 12.66 -13.61 -3.27
CA GLU A 64 13.71 -13.84 -4.25
C GLU A 64 13.26 -14.78 -5.39
N LYS A 65 12.52 -15.84 -5.05
CA LYS A 65 11.95 -16.76 -6.04
C LYS A 65 10.96 -16.03 -6.95
N ILE A 66 10.01 -15.31 -6.35
CA ILE A 66 8.99 -14.53 -7.09
C ILE A 66 9.66 -13.45 -7.95
N PHE A 67 10.70 -12.79 -7.42
CA PHE A 67 11.46 -11.78 -8.16
C PHE A 67 12.20 -12.38 -9.36
N THR A 68 12.77 -13.56 -9.21
CA THR A 68 13.43 -14.27 -10.31
C THR A 68 12.45 -14.57 -11.44
N GLU A 69 11.26 -15.07 -11.13
CA GLU A 69 10.20 -15.31 -12.10
C GLU A 69 9.71 -14.01 -12.76
N PHE A 70 9.55 -12.95 -11.95
CA PHE A 70 9.20 -11.62 -12.44
C PHE A 70 10.23 -11.11 -13.47
N LEU A 71 11.52 -11.24 -13.17
CA LEU A 71 12.59 -10.82 -14.10
C LEU A 71 12.58 -11.64 -15.40
N GLN A 72 12.38 -12.95 -15.31
CA GLN A 72 12.29 -13.80 -16.51
C GLN A 72 11.15 -13.36 -17.43
N LYS A 73 10.03 -12.93 -16.84
CA LYS A 73 8.84 -12.56 -17.60
C LYS A 73 8.85 -11.10 -18.09
N TYR A 74 9.37 -10.18 -17.30
CA TYR A 74 9.18 -8.74 -17.51
C TYR A 74 10.46 -7.93 -17.68
N SER A 75 11.65 -8.55 -17.73
CA SER A 75 12.93 -7.83 -17.83
C SER A 75 13.07 -6.91 -19.05
N GLN A 76 12.26 -7.13 -20.09
CA GLN A 76 12.24 -6.28 -21.30
C GLN A 76 11.21 -5.15 -21.23
N GLU A 77 10.41 -5.09 -20.18
CA GLU A 77 9.37 -4.08 -20.00
C GLU A 77 9.87 -2.96 -19.08
N LEU A 78 10.35 -1.86 -19.65
CA LEU A 78 11.01 -0.74 -18.93
C LEU A 78 10.14 -0.08 -17.85
N LYS A 79 8.82 -0.24 -17.88
CA LYS A 79 7.88 0.37 -16.93
C LYS A 79 7.31 -0.62 -15.91
N LYS A 80 7.70 -1.90 -15.99
CA LYS A 80 7.27 -2.87 -15.00
C LYS A 80 8.07 -2.73 -13.72
N GLU A 81 7.38 -2.74 -12.60
CA GLU A 81 7.96 -2.63 -11.27
C GLU A 81 7.56 -3.84 -10.43
N PHE A 82 8.49 -4.32 -9.62
CA PHE A 82 8.26 -5.39 -8.66
C PHE A 82 7.81 -4.77 -7.33
N TYR A 83 6.52 -4.78 -7.07
CA TYR A 83 5.96 -4.18 -5.87
C TYR A 83 5.89 -5.15 -4.70
N ILE A 84 6.09 -4.66 -3.48
CA ILE A 84 5.87 -5.45 -2.27
C ILE A 84 4.46 -6.04 -2.21
N PRO A 85 3.37 -5.29 -2.48
CA PRO A 85 2.03 -5.86 -2.53
C PRO A 85 1.88 -7.03 -3.48
N PHE A 86 2.52 -7.00 -4.64
CA PHE A 86 2.51 -8.12 -5.59
C PHE A 86 3.17 -9.37 -5.01
N ALA A 87 4.32 -9.24 -4.36
CA ALA A 87 5.01 -10.36 -3.73
C ALA A 87 4.18 -10.97 -2.59
N VAL A 88 3.60 -10.12 -1.73
CA VAL A 88 2.74 -10.56 -0.63
C VAL A 88 1.49 -11.27 -1.13
N ASP A 89 0.80 -10.69 -2.11
CA ASP A 89 -0.39 -11.28 -2.72
C ASP A 89 -0.09 -12.67 -3.33
N THR A 90 1.04 -12.79 -4.01
CA THR A 90 1.50 -14.08 -4.58
C THR A 90 1.70 -15.12 -3.48
N MET A 91 2.36 -14.78 -2.38
CA MET A 91 2.60 -15.69 -1.26
C MET A 91 1.30 -16.08 -0.53
N ILE A 92 0.35 -15.17 -0.40
CA ILE A 92 -0.95 -15.46 0.20
C ILE A 92 -1.74 -16.41 -0.69
N LYS A 93 -1.82 -16.15 -1.98
CA LYS A 93 -2.56 -16.95 -2.95
C LYS A 93 -1.97 -18.35 -3.14
N SER A 94 -0.66 -18.51 -2.98
CA SER A 94 -0.01 -19.83 -2.98
C SER A 94 -0.14 -20.58 -1.64
N GLY A 95 -0.66 -19.93 -0.59
CA GLY A 95 -0.76 -20.51 0.75
C GLY A 95 0.56 -20.55 1.52
N GLU A 96 1.61 -19.90 1.02
CA GLU A 96 2.93 -19.88 1.65
C GLU A 96 3.04 -18.88 2.80
N ALA A 97 2.16 -17.88 2.86
CA ALA A 97 2.17 -16.85 3.90
C ALA A 97 0.76 -16.45 4.34
N LYS A 98 0.69 -15.93 5.55
CA LYS A 98 -0.45 -15.17 6.06
C LYS A 98 0.01 -13.75 6.34
N CYS A 99 -0.88 -12.79 6.17
CA CYS A 99 -0.62 -11.39 6.46
C CYS A 99 -1.79 -10.81 7.25
N ASP A 100 -1.50 -10.29 8.45
CA ASP A 100 -2.50 -9.63 9.27
C ASP A 100 -2.67 -8.18 8.81
N VAL A 101 -3.91 -7.72 8.71
CA VAL A 101 -4.24 -6.33 8.38
C VAL A 101 -4.39 -5.54 9.67
N LEU A 102 -3.46 -4.62 9.91
CA LEU A 102 -3.48 -3.73 11.07
C LEU A 102 -4.03 -2.36 10.65
N SER A 103 -5.14 -1.96 11.26
CA SER A 103 -5.71 -0.63 11.00
C SER A 103 -5.01 0.45 11.84
N THR A 104 -4.94 1.65 11.28
CA THR A 104 -4.42 2.83 11.99
C THR A 104 -5.34 4.02 11.79
N PRO A 105 -5.60 4.85 12.83
CA PRO A 105 -6.31 6.10 12.69
C PRO A 105 -5.44 7.24 12.16
N SER A 106 -4.18 6.99 11.87
CA SER A 106 -3.25 8.01 11.39
C SER A 106 -3.59 8.46 9.98
N HIS A 107 -3.52 9.77 9.74
CA HIS A 107 -3.63 10.32 8.39
C HIS A 107 -2.31 10.11 7.65
N TRP A 108 -2.40 9.54 6.46
CA TRP A 108 -1.24 9.40 5.59
C TRP A 108 -0.83 10.74 4.98
N PHE A 109 0.45 11.03 4.97
CA PHE A 109 1.09 12.09 4.20
C PHE A 109 2.52 11.68 3.88
N GLY A 110 3.05 12.14 2.77
CA GLY A 110 4.39 11.72 2.34
C GLY A 110 4.98 12.65 1.30
N VAL A 111 6.26 12.41 0.96
CA VAL A 111 6.98 13.11 -0.10
C VAL A 111 7.23 12.11 -1.23
N THR A 112 6.55 12.28 -2.33
CA THR A 112 6.82 11.57 -3.59
C THR A 112 7.51 12.50 -4.57
N TYR A 113 7.03 13.75 -4.61
CA TYR A 113 7.55 14.79 -5.46
C TYR A 113 8.09 15.96 -4.63
N LYS A 114 8.93 16.78 -5.24
CA LYS A 114 9.54 17.96 -4.59
C LYS A 114 8.49 18.93 -4.04
N GLU A 115 7.36 19.03 -4.72
CA GLU A 115 6.23 19.91 -4.41
C GLU A 115 5.51 19.48 -3.12
N ASP A 116 5.57 18.22 -2.72
CA ASP A 116 4.93 17.70 -1.50
C ASP A 116 5.66 18.17 -0.24
N ARG A 117 6.98 18.45 -0.34
CA ARG A 117 7.84 18.71 0.80
C ARG A 117 7.35 19.83 1.73
N PRO A 118 6.90 21.02 1.24
CA PRO A 118 6.43 22.08 2.13
C PRO A 118 5.23 21.65 2.97
N GLY A 119 4.27 20.91 2.39
CA GLY A 119 3.11 20.38 3.08
C GLY A 119 3.49 19.38 4.18
N VAL A 120 4.42 18.49 3.89
CA VAL A 120 4.92 17.49 4.84
C VAL A 120 5.66 18.15 6.01
N VAL A 121 6.51 19.15 5.73
CA VAL A 121 7.20 19.92 6.77
C VAL A 121 6.18 20.62 7.70
N ALA A 122 5.16 21.27 7.13
CA ALA A 122 4.12 21.91 7.89
C ALA A 122 3.35 20.91 8.76
N LYS A 123 3.06 19.71 8.22
CA LYS A 123 2.34 18.65 8.94
C LYS A 123 3.14 18.10 10.13
N PHE A 124 4.44 17.84 9.93
CA PHE A 124 5.31 17.43 11.05
C PHE A 124 5.41 18.50 12.12
N LYS A 125 5.52 19.77 11.72
CA LYS A 125 5.52 20.87 12.69
C LYS A 125 4.21 20.90 13.50
N GLU A 126 3.06 20.80 12.84
CA GLU A 126 1.74 20.73 13.50
C GLU A 126 1.68 19.58 14.53
N LEU A 127 2.18 18.39 14.16
CA LEU A 127 2.17 17.21 15.05
C LEU A 127 3.10 17.40 16.25
N ALA A 128 4.25 18.04 16.06
CA ALA A 128 5.16 18.40 17.14
C ALA A 128 4.54 19.48 18.06
N ASP A 129 3.96 20.51 17.50
CA ASP A 129 3.30 21.60 18.25
C ASP A 129 2.10 21.06 19.09
N LYS A 130 1.42 20.02 18.61
CA LYS A 130 0.35 19.29 19.32
C LYS A 130 0.86 18.26 20.34
N GLY A 131 2.16 18.06 20.44
CA GLY A 131 2.77 17.07 21.34
C GLY A 131 2.57 15.62 20.92
N VAL A 132 2.15 15.36 19.70
CA VAL A 132 2.06 13.99 19.14
C VAL A 132 3.44 13.40 18.94
N TYR A 133 4.38 14.23 18.50
CA TYR A 133 5.81 13.87 18.42
C TYR A 133 6.63 14.78 19.36
N PRO A 134 7.64 14.24 20.04
CA PRO A 134 8.58 15.05 20.79
C PRO A 134 9.43 15.93 19.85
N SER A 135 9.85 17.10 20.34
CA SER A 135 10.77 17.98 19.63
C SER A 135 11.92 18.37 20.58
N PRO A 136 13.15 17.89 20.34
CA PRO A 136 13.59 17.03 19.24
C PRO A 136 13.05 15.60 19.33
N LEU A 137 12.94 14.91 18.19
CA LEU A 137 12.37 13.56 18.11
C LEU A 137 13.15 12.54 18.97
N TYR A 138 14.46 12.75 19.08
CA TYR A 138 15.36 11.96 19.92
C TYR A 138 16.05 12.87 20.94
N ASN A 139 15.90 12.54 22.20
CA ASN A 139 16.75 13.13 23.24
C ASN A 139 18.15 12.49 23.12
N LYS A 140 19.18 13.34 22.99
CA LYS A 140 20.56 12.90 23.05
C LYS A 140 20.94 12.55 24.49
#